data_ae54e45caf26a4fb3d252ebf49d63a33
#
_entry.id   ae54e45caf26a4fb3d252ebf49d63a33
#
_cell.length_a   1.000
_cell.length_b   1.000
_cell.length_c   1.000
_cell.angle_alpha   90.00
_cell.angle_beta   90.00
_cell.angle_gamma   90.00
#
_symmetry.space_group_name_H-M   'P 1'
#
loop_
_entity.id
_entity.type
_entity.pdbx_description
1 polymer ?
#
loop_
_entity_poly.entity_id
_entity_poly.type
_entity_poly.pdbx_seq_one_letter_code
_entity_poly.pdbx_strand_id
1 'polypeptide(L)'
;VAIILADLELDKETIVAGLLHDAVEDTWMTIEEVEKEFSAEVALLVDGVTKLGQLSYSADKVELQAENLRKMFLAMAKDIRVILIKLADRLHNMRTLQYMRPEKQQEKARETMDIYAPIAMRLGISKIKVELDDLSLKYLKPDVYYDLVDKVALRKSERQEFVNNIVKQVKQHMDEASIKAQVDGRIKHFFSIYKKMVNQDKTIDQIYDLFAVRILVDTVKDCYAALGVIHEMYKPIPGRFKDYIAMPKPNMYQSLHTTLIG
;
A
#
# COMPACT_ATOMS: atom_id res chain seq x y z
N VAL A 1 3.21 14.31 6.66
CA VAL A 1 1.80 14.00 6.31
C VAL A 1 1.44 14.66 5.00
N ALA A 2 1.48 15.99 4.87
CA ALA A 2 1.06 16.74 3.68
C ALA A 2 1.75 16.28 2.37
N ILE A 3 3.05 15.98 2.38
CA ILE A 3 3.76 15.45 1.21
C ILE A 3 3.16 14.09 0.77
N ILE A 4 2.82 13.22 1.72
CA ILE A 4 2.19 11.92 1.43
C ILE A 4 0.83 12.12 0.76
N LEU A 5 0.05 13.11 1.21
CA LEU A 5 -1.26 13.47 0.63
C LEU A 5 -1.10 14.08 -0.76
N ALA A 6 -0.08 14.92 -0.98
CA ALA A 6 0.24 15.49 -2.29
C ALA A 6 0.70 14.38 -3.27
N ASP A 7 1.50 13.42 -2.83
CA ASP A 7 1.90 12.23 -3.62
C ASP A 7 0.73 11.31 -3.99
N LEU A 8 -0.41 11.45 -3.33
CA LEU A 8 -1.68 10.80 -3.66
C LEU A 8 -2.58 11.68 -4.54
N GLU A 9 -2.09 12.86 -4.96
CA GLU A 9 -2.80 13.80 -5.82
C GLU A 9 -4.14 14.29 -5.24
N LEU A 10 -4.19 14.49 -3.92
CA LEU A 10 -5.39 14.96 -3.22
C LEU A 10 -5.52 16.49 -3.33
N ASP A 11 -6.74 16.97 -3.07
CA ASP A 11 -7.08 18.39 -3.13
C ASP A 11 -6.34 19.23 -2.08
N LYS A 12 -6.34 20.55 -2.28
CA LYS A 12 -5.61 21.48 -1.42
C LYS A 12 -6.15 21.53 0.02
N GLU A 13 -7.47 21.38 0.19
CA GLU A 13 -8.14 21.38 1.49
C GLU A 13 -7.68 20.19 2.33
N THR A 14 -7.55 19.02 1.70
CA THR A 14 -7.01 17.80 2.33
C THR A 14 -5.55 17.97 2.72
N ILE A 15 -4.72 18.60 1.87
CA ILE A 15 -3.31 18.86 2.16
C ILE A 15 -3.16 19.84 3.32
N VAL A 16 -3.96 20.93 3.35
CA VAL A 16 -3.99 21.91 4.45
C VAL A 16 -4.45 21.24 5.74
N ALA A 17 -5.53 20.46 5.71
CA ALA A 17 -5.98 19.69 6.87
C ALA A 17 -4.91 18.71 7.36
N GLY A 18 -4.13 18.12 6.45
CA GLY A 18 -2.99 17.28 6.79
C GLY A 18 -1.82 18.02 7.44
N LEU A 19 -1.66 19.33 7.21
CA LEU A 19 -0.71 20.16 7.95
C LEU A 19 -1.23 20.51 9.36
N LEU A 20 -2.54 20.65 9.51
CA LEU A 20 -3.20 21.09 10.74
C LEU A 20 -3.75 19.93 11.60
N HIS A 21 -3.54 18.67 11.19
CA HIS A 21 -4.22 17.49 11.75
C HIS A 21 -4.06 17.32 13.27
N ASP A 22 -2.92 17.74 13.83
CA ASP A 22 -2.65 17.69 15.28
C ASP A 22 -2.79 19.08 15.96
N ALA A 23 -3.10 20.14 15.19
CA ALA A 23 -3.12 21.50 15.75
C ALA A 23 -4.15 21.70 16.88
N VAL A 24 -5.31 21.03 16.75
CA VAL A 24 -6.39 21.12 17.76
C VAL A 24 -6.14 20.15 18.93
N GLU A 25 -5.43 19.05 18.72
CA GLU A 25 -5.08 18.09 19.79
C GLU A 25 -3.93 18.60 20.66
N ASP A 26 -2.89 19.19 20.02
CA ASP A 26 -1.61 19.47 20.67
C ASP A 26 -1.41 20.94 21.01
N THR A 27 -2.33 21.84 20.62
CA THR A 27 -2.22 23.27 20.88
C THR A 27 -3.55 23.83 21.44
N TRP A 28 -3.55 25.13 21.72
CA TRP A 28 -4.73 25.87 22.15
C TRP A 28 -5.69 26.25 20.99
N MET A 29 -5.35 25.92 19.73
CA MET A 29 -6.17 26.24 18.55
C MET A 29 -7.49 25.50 18.59
N THR A 30 -8.60 26.21 18.35
CA THR A 30 -9.95 25.63 18.31
C THR A 30 -10.39 25.34 16.87
N ILE A 31 -11.41 24.50 16.71
CA ILE A 31 -12.00 24.21 15.38
C ILE A 31 -12.60 25.47 14.75
N GLU A 32 -13.19 26.35 15.58
CA GLU A 32 -13.75 27.64 15.13
C GLU A 32 -12.66 28.59 14.60
N GLU A 33 -11.48 28.56 15.20
CA GLU A 33 -10.33 29.33 14.72
C GLU A 33 -9.79 28.73 13.40
N VAL A 34 -9.73 27.42 13.27
CA VAL A 34 -9.37 26.76 12.00
C VAL A 34 -10.37 27.13 10.89
N GLU A 35 -11.68 27.14 11.19
CA GLU A 35 -12.71 27.55 10.24
C GLU A 35 -12.53 28.99 9.79
N LYS A 36 -12.28 29.89 10.72
CA LYS A 36 -12.12 31.35 10.46
C LYS A 36 -10.87 31.65 9.64
N GLU A 37 -9.74 31.03 9.97
CA GLU A 37 -8.44 31.31 9.35
C GLU A 37 -8.24 30.60 8.01
N PHE A 38 -8.89 29.46 7.80
CA PHE A 38 -8.73 28.64 6.61
C PHE A 38 -10.06 28.44 5.85
N SER A 39 -10.91 27.52 6.29
CA SER A 39 -12.26 27.34 5.75
C SER A 39 -13.07 26.34 6.59
N ALA A 40 -14.41 26.35 6.42
CA ALA A 40 -15.31 25.36 7.03
C ALA A 40 -14.97 23.94 6.59
N GLU A 41 -14.52 23.73 5.35
CA GLU A 41 -14.14 22.43 4.81
C GLU A 41 -12.87 21.89 5.49
N VAL A 42 -11.84 22.70 5.65
CA VAL A 42 -10.61 22.34 6.38
C VAL A 42 -10.93 22.04 7.85
N ALA A 43 -11.75 22.88 8.51
CA ALA A 43 -12.17 22.66 9.90
C ALA A 43 -12.91 21.33 10.08
N LEU A 44 -13.80 20.97 9.15
CA LEU A 44 -14.53 19.70 9.15
C LEU A 44 -13.57 18.51 9.05
N LEU A 45 -12.56 18.58 8.18
CA LEU A 45 -11.57 17.52 8.01
C LEU A 45 -10.69 17.38 9.26
N VAL A 46 -10.20 18.48 9.83
CA VAL A 46 -9.40 18.48 11.07
C VAL A 46 -10.20 17.91 12.24
N ASP A 47 -11.45 18.37 12.46
CA ASP A 47 -12.34 17.82 13.49
C ASP A 47 -12.55 16.29 13.34
N GLY A 48 -12.74 15.85 12.09
CA GLY A 48 -12.88 14.44 11.79
C GLY A 48 -11.63 13.61 12.15
N VAL A 49 -10.45 14.11 11.84
CA VAL A 49 -9.16 13.44 12.15
C VAL A 49 -8.91 13.43 13.65
N THR A 50 -9.14 14.55 14.36
CA THR A 50 -9.03 14.66 15.82
C THR A 50 -9.92 13.63 16.52
N LYS A 51 -11.20 13.52 16.13
CA LYS A 51 -12.12 12.49 16.68
C LYS A 51 -11.66 11.06 16.44
N LEU A 52 -10.98 10.79 15.33
CA LEU A 52 -10.37 9.48 15.08
C LEU A 52 -9.10 9.26 15.91
N GLY A 53 -8.34 10.31 16.21
CA GLY A 53 -7.14 10.26 17.05
C GLY A 53 -7.43 9.78 18.49
N GLN A 54 -8.61 10.11 19.02
CA GLN A 54 -9.05 9.75 20.39
C GLN A 54 -9.44 8.27 20.54
N LEU A 55 -9.42 7.46 19.47
CA LEU A 55 -9.72 6.04 19.56
C LEU A 55 -8.57 5.27 20.24
N SER A 56 -8.85 4.61 21.36
CA SER A 56 -7.86 3.79 22.07
C SER A 56 -7.76 2.40 21.45
N TYR A 57 -6.55 1.94 21.16
CA TYR A 57 -6.28 0.58 20.70
C TYR A 57 -5.98 -0.34 21.88
N SER A 58 -6.54 -1.55 21.87
CA SER A 58 -6.16 -2.63 22.78
C SER A 58 -6.20 -3.95 22.02
N ALA A 59 -5.05 -4.64 21.95
CA ALA A 59 -4.91 -5.91 21.22
C ALA A 59 -5.80 -7.02 21.80
N ASP A 60 -6.06 -6.95 23.12
CA ASP A 60 -6.76 -8.02 23.86
C ASP A 60 -8.29 -7.84 23.93
N LYS A 61 -8.81 -6.72 23.37
CA LYS A 61 -10.26 -6.40 23.45
C LYS A 61 -10.87 -6.34 22.05
N VAL A 62 -11.38 -7.47 21.57
CA VAL A 62 -12.04 -7.60 20.27
C VAL A 62 -13.21 -6.63 20.10
N GLU A 63 -14.00 -6.43 21.17
CA GLU A 63 -15.13 -5.49 21.16
C GLU A 63 -14.69 -4.04 20.95
N LEU A 64 -13.58 -3.63 21.58
CA LEU A 64 -13.03 -2.29 21.42
C LEU A 64 -12.49 -2.08 20.00
N GLN A 65 -11.87 -3.08 19.40
CA GLN A 65 -11.41 -3.03 18.01
C GLN A 65 -12.59 -2.90 17.04
N ALA A 66 -13.67 -3.66 17.26
CA ALA A 66 -14.88 -3.59 16.45
C ALA A 66 -15.54 -2.19 16.54
N GLU A 67 -15.60 -1.61 17.74
CA GLU A 67 -16.15 -0.25 17.92
C GLU A 67 -15.26 0.81 17.28
N ASN A 68 -13.95 0.69 17.37
CA ASN A 68 -13.00 1.58 16.69
C ASN A 68 -13.18 1.52 15.16
N LEU A 69 -13.25 0.32 14.60
CA LEU A 69 -13.52 0.14 13.16
C LEU A 69 -14.86 0.75 12.76
N ARG A 70 -15.92 0.56 13.58
CA ARG A 70 -17.23 1.17 13.35
C ARG A 70 -17.14 2.70 13.29
N LYS A 71 -16.45 3.34 14.25
CA LYS A 71 -16.26 4.80 14.27
C LYS A 71 -15.48 5.28 13.07
N MET A 72 -14.44 4.54 12.67
CA MET A 72 -13.67 4.85 11.46
C MET A 72 -14.54 4.76 10.20
N PHE A 73 -15.39 3.74 10.07
CA PHE A 73 -16.34 3.63 8.95
C PHE A 73 -17.39 4.75 8.95
N LEU A 74 -17.88 5.16 10.11
CA LEU A 74 -18.82 6.28 10.22
C LEU A 74 -18.16 7.62 9.81
N ALA A 75 -16.90 7.85 10.18
CA ALA A 75 -16.13 9.01 9.74
C ALA A 75 -15.90 8.99 8.21
N MET A 76 -15.56 7.82 7.66
CA MET A 76 -15.41 7.63 6.20
C MET A 76 -16.71 7.89 5.44
N ALA A 77 -17.86 7.53 6.02
CA ALA A 77 -19.17 7.76 5.41
C ALA A 77 -19.53 9.25 5.34
N LYS A 78 -18.95 10.09 6.22
CA LYS A 78 -19.11 11.55 6.18
C LYS A 78 -18.18 12.18 5.14
N ASP A 79 -16.89 11.89 5.23
CA ASP A 79 -15.89 12.34 4.27
C ASP A 79 -14.71 11.35 4.26
N ILE A 80 -14.45 10.74 3.12
CA ILE A 80 -13.38 9.75 2.95
C ILE A 80 -11.99 10.37 3.17
N ARG A 81 -11.84 11.68 2.97
CA ARG A 81 -10.56 12.39 3.13
C ARG A 81 -10.04 12.32 4.56
N VAL A 82 -10.91 12.24 5.55
CA VAL A 82 -10.55 12.08 6.97
C VAL A 82 -9.69 10.83 7.18
N ILE A 83 -10.08 9.69 6.60
CA ILE A 83 -9.29 8.47 6.73
C ILE A 83 -8.02 8.49 5.87
N LEU A 84 -8.02 9.20 4.75
CA LEU A 84 -6.83 9.39 3.92
C LEU A 84 -5.76 10.18 4.68
N ILE A 85 -6.15 11.26 5.36
CA ILE A 85 -5.27 12.04 6.24
C ILE A 85 -4.73 11.13 7.36
N LYS A 86 -5.60 10.34 8.02
CA LYS A 86 -5.19 9.45 9.11
C LYS A 86 -4.27 8.32 8.65
N LEU A 87 -4.44 7.81 7.43
CA LEU A 87 -3.51 6.84 6.83
C LEU A 87 -2.15 7.47 6.51
N ALA A 88 -2.13 8.71 6.03
CA ALA A 88 -0.91 9.46 5.77
C ALA A 88 -0.16 9.79 7.06
N ASP A 89 -0.87 10.19 8.12
CA ASP A 89 -0.34 10.38 9.46
C ASP A 89 0.25 9.07 10.01
N ARG A 90 -0.50 7.97 9.96
CA ARG A 90 -0.01 6.65 10.39
C ARG A 90 1.23 6.21 9.64
N LEU A 91 1.29 6.44 8.34
CA LEU A 91 2.46 6.10 7.54
C LEU A 91 3.68 6.94 7.95
N HIS A 92 3.49 8.24 8.18
CA HIS A 92 4.56 9.11 8.68
C HIS A 92 5.06 8.64 10.05
N ASN A 93 4.16 8.34 10.98
CA ASN A 93 4.50 7.83 12.31
C ASN A 93 5.25 6.49 12.23
N MET A 94 4.87 5.59 11.34
CA MET A 94 5.58 4.32 11.13
C MET A 94 6.99 4.52 10.55
N ARG A 95 7.21 5.52 9.68
CA ARG A 95 8.53 5.88 9.15
C ARG A 95 9.48 6.43 10.22
N THR A 96 8.95 7.05 11.25
CA THR A 96 9.71 7.68 12.35
C THR A 96 9.65 6.89 13.67
N LEU A 97 9.09 5.67 13.64
CA LEU A 97 8.81 4.87 14.82
C LEU A 97 10.06 4.48 15.62
N GLN A 98 11.23 4.52 15.00
CA GLN A 98 12.54 4.26 15.63
C GLN A 98 12.88 5.18 16.82
N TYR A 99 12.25 6.36 16.89
CA TYR A 99 12.46 7.30 17.98
C TYR A 99 11.58 7.05 19.20
N MET A 100 10.65 6.08 19.12
CA MET A 100 9.80 5.66 20.24
C MET A 100 10.46 4.54 21.06
N ARG A 101 9.98 4.32 22.29
CA ARG A 101 10.38 3.18 23.12
C ARG A 101 9.97 1.85 22.49
N PRO A 102 10.75 0.76 22.67
CA PRO A 102 10.48 -0.53 22.02
C PRO A 102 9.06 -1.07 22.21
N GLU A 103 8.49 -0.93 23.42
CA GLU A 103 7.13 -1.40 23.72
C GLU A 103 6.10 -0.64 22.88
N LYS A 104 6.28 0.67 22.73
CA LYS A 104 5.41 1.50 21.88
C LYS A 104 5.60 1.24 20.40
N GLN A 105 6.82 0.91 19.97
CA GLN A 105 7.08 0.48 18.60
C GLN A 105 6.24 -0.77 18.25
N GLN A 106 6.25 -1.78 19.10
CA GLN A 106 5.48 -3.01 18.88
C GLN A 106 3.98 -2.78 18.94
N GLU A 107 3.49 -1.99 19.92
CA GLU A 107 2.08 -1.62 20.03
C GLU A 107 1.57 -0.95 18.75
N LYS A 108 2.30 0.10 18.29
CA LYS A 108 1.93 0.86 17.09
C LYS A 108 2.05 0.05 15.80
N ALA A 109 3.05 -0.82 15.70
CA ALA A 109 3.21 -1.73 14.57
C ALA A 109 2.06 -2.76 14.52
N ARG A 110 1.62 -3.30 15.65
CA ARG A 110 0.48 -4.23 15.73
C ARG A 110 -0.82 -3.53 15.36
N GLU A 111 -1.11 -2.37 15.96
CA GLU A 111 -2.27 -1.56 15.61
C GLU A 111 -2.31 -1.24 14.11
N THR A 112 -1.16 -0.92 13.52
CA THR A 112 -1.05 -0.62 12.10
C THR A 112 -1.38 -1.84 11.24
N MET A 113 -0.86 -3.01 11.59
CA MET A 113 -1.10 -4.26 10.86
C MET A 113 -2.56 -4.74 10.99
N ASP A 114 -3.17 -4.55 12.16
CA ASP A 114 -4.51 -5.06 12.45
C ASP A 114 -5.62 -4.14 11.93
N ILE A 115 -5.37 -2.82 11.86
CA ILE A 115 -6.41 -1.83 11.54
C ILE A 115 -6.08 -1.06 10.24
N TYR A 116 -4.96 -0.33 10.20
CA TYR A 116 -4.70 0.64 9.13
C TYR A 116 -4.33 0.01 7.80
N ALA A 117 -3.50 -1.03 7.79
CA ALA A 117 -3.14 -1.73 6.57
C ALA A 117 -4.35 -2.43 5.91
N PRO A 118 -5.27 -3.11 6.65
CA PRO A 118 -6.53 -3.60 6.10
C PRO A 118 -7.45 -2.50 5.54
N ILE A 119 -7.53 -1.33 6.17
CA ILE A 119 -8.31 -0.20 5.66
C ILE A 119 -7.71 0.31 4.35
N ALA A 120 -6.40 0.55 4.30
CA ALA A 120 -5.71 0.97 3.09
C ALA A 120 -5.90 -0.04 1.94
N MET A 121 -5.93 -1.35 2.25
CA MET A 121 -6.21 -2.41 1.29
C MET A 121 -7.65 -2.33 0.75
N ARG A 122 -8.65 -2.10 1.60
CA ARG A 122 -10.06 -1.98 1.21
C ARG A 122 -10.31 -0.77 0.34
N LEU A 123 -9.63 0.34 0.63
CA LEU A 123 -9.69 1.57 -0.16
C LEU A 123 -8.86 1.51 -1.46
N GLY A 124 -8.13 0.42 -1.70
CA GLY A 124 -7.30 0.26 -2.89
C GLY A 124 -6.00 1.07 -2.88
N ILE A 125 -5.62 1.70 -1.75
CA ILE A 125 -4.43 2.54 -1.61
C ILE A 125 -3.20 1.63 -1.41
N SER A 126 -2.85 0.90 -2.47
CA SER A 126 -1.81 -0.13 -2.42
C SER A 126 -0.43 0.42 -2.02
N LYS A 127 -0.10 1.67 -2.40
CA LYS A 127 1.18 2.31 -2.08
C LYS A 127 1.35 2.43 -0.55
N ILE A 128 0.35 2.98 0.14
CA ILE A 128 0.36 3.11 1.61
C ILE A 128 0.31 1.73 2.28
N LYS A 129 -0.64 0.89 1.85
CA LYS A 129 -0.84 -0.46 2.43
C LYS A 129 0.44 -1.27 2.49
N VAL A 130 1.18 -1.29 1.41
CA VAL A 130 2.39 -2.09 1.28
C VAL A 130 3.49 -1.58 2.21
N GLU A 131 3.68 -0.27 2.28
CA GLU A 131 4.69 0.31 3.15
C GLU A 131 4.33 0.15 4.64
N LEU A 132 3.05 0.29 5.00
CA LEU A 132 2.56 -0.01 6.35
C LEU A 132 2.82 -1.47 6.74
N ASP A 133 2.57 -2.42 5.84
CA ASP A 133 2.85 -3.84 6.09
C ASP A 133 4.34 -4.11 6.30
N ASP A 134 5.20 -3.59 5.43
CA ASP A 134 6.65 -3.81 5.49
C ASP A 134 7.25 -3.18 6.76
N LEU A 135 6.83 -1.95 7.11
CA LEU A 135 7.24 -1.29 8.36
C LEU A 135 6.71 -2.03 9.60
N SER A 136 5.48 -2.51 9.57
CA SER A 136 4.94 -3.31 10.67
C SER A 136 5.72 -4.62 10.85
N LEU A 137 6.06 -5.32 9.77
CA LEU A 137 6.90 -6.52 9.84
C LEU A 137 8.27 -6.22 10.46
N LYS A 138 8.88 -5.09 10.06
CA LYS A 138 10.19 -4.65 10.58
C LYS A 138 10.21 -4.53 12.11
N TYR A 139 9.15 -3.99 12.72
CA TYR A 139 9.09 -3.80 14.17
C TYR A 139 8.53 -4.99 14.92
N LEU A 140 7.64 -5.79 14.33
CA LEU A 140 7.05 -6.98 14.95
C LEU A 140 7.96 -8.21 14.87
N LYS A 141 8.72 -8.34 13.77
CA LYS A 141 9.62 -9.49 13.51
C LYS A 141 10.91 -9.00 12.84
N PRO A 142 11.76 -8.26 13.56
CA PRO A 142 12.95 -7.63 12.99
C PRO A 142 13.92 -8.65 12.37
N ASP A 143 14.17 -9.77 13.04
CA ASP A 143 15.07 -10.81 12.52
C ASP A 143 14.61 -11.34 11.15
N VAL A 144 13.32 -11.60 11.02
CA VAL A 144 12.71 -12.06 9.76
C VAL A 144 12.77 -10.99 8.69
N TYR A 145 12.49 -9.73 9.07
CA TYR A 145 12.52 -8.62 8.14
C TYR A 145 13.93 -8.40 7.55
N TYR A 146 14.95 -8.35 8.40
CA TYR A 146 16.33 -8.12 7.94
C TYR A 146 16.89 -9.32 7.17
N ASP A 147 16.58 -10.56 7.57
CA ASP A 147 16.92 -11.77 6.80
C ASP A 147 16.31 -11.71 5.38
N LEU A 148 15.06 -11.24 5.26
CA LEU A 148 14.42 -11.05 3.96
C LEU A 148 15.08 -9.93 3.15
N VAL A 149 15.43 -8.80 3.78
CA VAL A 149 16.14 -7.69 3.12
C VAL A 149 17.44 -8.19 2.50
N ASP A 150 18.26 -8.90 3.26
CA ASP A 150 19.57 -9.41 2.82
C ASP A 150 19.41 -10.43 1.69
N LYS A 151 18.51 -11.41 1.85
CA LYS A 151 18.27 -12.44 0.84
C LYS A 151 17.67 -11.87 -0.46
N VAL A 152 16.78 -10.88 -0.36
CA VAL A 152 16.21 -10.22 -1.55
C VAL A 152 17.26 -9.35 -2.22
N ALA A 153 18.10 -8.64 -1.46
CA ALA A 153 19.19 -7.81 -2.01
C ALA A 153 20.20 -8.66 -2.78
N LEU A 154 20.62 -9.80 -2.23
CA LEU A 154 21.52 -10.73 -2.91
C LEU A 154 20.92 -11.21 -4.23
N ARG A 155 19.67 -11.67 -4.23
CA ARG A 155 18.99 -12.15 -5.43
C ARG A 155 18.72 -11.03 -6.45
N LYS A 156 18.50 -9.81 -5.97
CA LYS A 156 18.37 -8.65 -6.86
C LYS A 156 19.66 -8.43 -7.63
N SER A 157 20.82 -8.46 -6.96
CA SER A 157 22.11 -8.29 -7.63
C SER A 157 22.39 -9.37 -8.66
N GLU A 158 22.08 -10.65 -8.34
CA GLU A 158 22.26 -11.80 -9.24
C GLU A 158 21.34 -11.78 -10.46
N ARG A 159 20.12 -11.21 -10.34
CA ARG A 159 19.08 -11.28 -11.37
C ARG A 159 18.76 -9.95 -12.03
N GLN A 160 19.43 -8.86 -11.62
CA GLN A 160 19.13 -7.52 -12.13
C GLN A 160 19.30 -7.44 -13.66
N GLU A 161 20.37 -8.01 -14.17
CA GLU A 161 20.62 -8.04 -15.61
C GLU A 161 19.56 -8.86 -16.36
N PHE A 162 19.17 -10.01 -15.81
CA PHE A 162 18.11 -10.84 -16.39
C PHE A 162 16.77 -10.09 -16.43
N VAL A 163 16.37 -9.44 -15.32
CA VAL A 163 15.12 -8.67 -15.28
C VAL A 163 15.17 -7.48 -16.24
N ASN A 164 16.30 -6.77 -16.32
CA ASN A 164 16.48 -5.66 -17.25
C ASN A 164 16.37 -6.12 -18.72
N ASN A 165 16.93 -7.29 -19.05
CA ASN A 165 16.83 -7.86 -20.38
C ASN A 165 15.39 -8.22 -20.74
N ILE A 166 14.63 -8.83 -19.80
CA ILE A 166 13.21 -9.12 -20.02
C ILE A 166 12.42 -7.82 -20.23
N VAL A 167 12.63 -6.81 -19.38
CA VAL A 167 11.94 -5.50 -19.51
C VAL A 167 12.20 -4.90 -20.87
N LYS A 168 13.46 -4.95 -21.35
CA LYS A 168 13.84 -4.45 -22.67
C LYS A 168 13.15 -5.21 -23.80
N GLN A 169 13.15 -6.54 -23.74
CA GLN A 169 12.50 -7.38 -24.75
C GLN A 169 10.99 -7.13 -24.79
N VAL A 170 10.34 -7.13 -23.62
CA VAL A 170 8.90 -6.87 -23.52
C VAL A 170 8.55 -5.50 -24.09
N LYS A 171 9.34 -4.45 -23.75
CA LYS A 171 9.12 -3.11 -24.29
C LYS A 171 9.22 -3.09 -25.81
N GLN A 172 10.24 -3.73 -26.38
CA GLN A 172 10.40 -3.83 -27.83
C GLN A 172 9.19 -4.48 -28.51
N HIS A 173 8.69 -5.62 -27.98
CA HIS A 173 7.54 -6.29 -28.57
C HIS A 173 6.23 -5.50 -28.39
N MET A 174 6.07 -4.71 -27.30
CA MET A 174 4.94 -3.79 -27.18
C MET A 174 5.01 -2.69 -28.26
N ASP A 175 6.20 -2.14 -28.52
CA ASP A 175 6.41 -1.11 -29.55
C ASP A 175 6.13 -1.70 -30.96
N GLU A 176 6.63 -2.91 -31.27
CA GLU A 176 6.36 -3.64 -32.52
C GLU A 176 4.86 -3.91 -32.73
N ALA A 177 4.14 -4.22 -31.66
CA ALA A 177 2.69 -4.40 -31.67
C ALA A 177 1.89 -3.09 -31.65
N SER A 178 2.57 -1.93 -31.69
CA SER A 178 1.97 -0.59 -31.61
C SER A 178 1.14 -0.37 -30.32
N ILE A 179 1.54 -1.02 -29.22
CA ILE A 179 0.92 -0.86 -27.91
C ILE A 179 1.75 0.14 -27.11
N LYS A 180 1.18 1.31 -26.82
CA LYS A 180 1.82 2.29 -25.94
C LYS A 180 1.81 1.77 -24.50
N ALA A 181 2.97 1.38 -23.99
CA ALA A 181 3.10 0.77 -22.68
C ALA A 181 4.31 1.30 -21.90
N GLN A 182 4.12 1.46 -20.59
CA GLN A 182 5.25 1.60 -19.66
C GLN A 182 5.53 0.21 -19.07
N VAL A 183 6.79 -0.24 -19.19
CA VAL A 183 7.23 -1.56 -18.73
C VAL A 183 8.26 -1.41 -17.63
N ASP A 184 7.97 -1.96 -16.45
CA ASP A 184 8.82 -1.86 -15.27
C ASP A 184 9.06 -3.24 -14.64
N GLY A 185 10.31 -3.49 -14.21
CA GLY A 185 10.64 -4.59 -13.33
C GLY A 185 10.20 -4.29 -11.88
N ARG A 186 9.54 -5.23 -11.23
CA ARG A 186 9.05 -5.07 -9.86
C ARG A 186 9.53 -6.19 -8.97
N ILE A 187 10.02 -5.83 -7.79
CA ILE A 187 10.28 -6.76 -6.69
C ILE A 187 9.04 -6.83 -5.78
N LYS A 188 8.69 -8.02 -5.32
CA LYS A 188 7.63 -8.17 -4.32
C LYS A 188 8.06 -7.59 -2.98
N HIS A 189 7.09 -6.99 -2.29
CA HIS A 189 7.28 -6.42 -0.96
C HIS A 189 7.55 -7.49 0.10
N PHE A 190 8.34 -7.17 1.12
CA PHE A 190 8.84 -8.10 2.14
C PHE A 190 7.71 -8.81 2.87
N PHE A 191 6.68 -8.09 3.30
CA PHE A 191 5.53 -8.70 3.95
C PHE A 191 4.77 -9.68 3.04
N SER A 192 4.67 -9.38 1.75
CA SER A 192 4.04 -10.30 0.78
C SER A 192 4.84 -11.58 0.60
N ILE A 193 6.17 -11.50 0.65
CA ILE A 193 7.08 -12.66 0.63
C ILE A 193 6.91 -13.45 1.92
N TYR A 194 7.01 -12.78 3.08
CA TYR A 194 6.82 -13.37 4.40
C TYR A 194 5.48 -14.13 4.52
N LYS A 195 4.38 -13.48 4.14
CA LYS A 195 3.05 -14.10 4.16
C LYS A 195 2.97 -15.34 3.30
N LYS A 196 3.66 -15.36 2.16
CA LYS A 196 3.73 -16.52 1.28
C LYS A 196 4.52 -17.66 1.90
N MET A 197 5.67 -17.35 2.54
CA MET A 197 6.50 -18.33 3.26
C MET A 197 5.68 -19.00 4.36
N VAL A 198 5.00 -18.21 5.20
CA VAL A 198 4.19 -18.74 6.31
C VAL A 198 2.98 -19.54 5.82
N ASN A 199 2.22 -19.01 4.86
CA ASN A 199 0.97 -19.65 4.41
C ASN A 199 1.21 -20.93 3.58
N GLN A 200 2.39 -21.09 2.96
CA GLN A 200 2.72 -22.22 2.08
C GLN A 200 3.82 -23.11 2.66
N ASP A 201 4.28 -22.81 3.89
CA ASP A 201 5.40 -23.49 4.54
C ASP A 201 6.63 -23.60 3.61
N LYS A 202 7.04 -22.47 3.03
CA LYS A 202 8.12 -22.40 2.05
C LYS A 202 9.25 -21.50 2.54
N THR A 203 10.47 -21.90 2.20
CA THR A 203 11.63 -21.01 2.31
C THR A 203 11.62 -19.98 1.18
N ILE A 204 12.39 -18.90 1.33
CA ILE A 204 12.51 -17.89 0.27
C ILE A 204 13.07 -18.50 -1.04
N ASP A 205 13.89 -19.54 -0.95
CA ASP A 205 14.46 -20.26 -2.11
C ASP A 205 13.40 -20.97 -2.95
N GLN A 206 12.30 -21.33 -2.34
CA GLN A 206 11.17 -21.98 -2.98
C GLN A 206 10.12 -20.98 -3.52
N ILE A 207 10.38 -19.66 -3.40
CA ILE A 207 9.52 -18.61 -3.93
C ILE A 207 10.10 -18.12 -5.25
N TYR A 208 9.61 -18.67 -6.35
CA TYR A 208 10.10 -18.38 -7.70
C TYR A 208 9.58 -17.03 -8.27
N ASP A 209 8.54 -16.44 -7.69
CA ASP A 209 7.88 -15.23 -8.16
C ASP A 209 8.25 -13.97 -7.33
N LEU A 210 9.51 -13.87 -6.91
CA LEU A 210 10.06 -12.69 -6.22
C LEU A 210 10.10 -11.46 -7.13
N PHE A 211 10.33 -11.70 -8.43
CA PHE A 211 10.41 -10.66 -9.45
C PHE A 211 9.18 -10.76 -10.36
N ALA A 212 8.69 -9.63 -10.78
CA ALA A 212 7.61 -9.52 -11.74
C ALA A 212 7.89 -8.38 -12.71
N VAL A 213 7.36 -8.49 -13.92
CA VAL A 213 7.30 -7.38 -14.87
C VAL A 213 5.89 -6.83 -14.85
N ARG A 214 5.77 -5.51 -14.80
CA ARG A 214 4.52 -4.78 -14.85
C ARG A 214 4.44 -3.99 -16.14
N ILE A 215 3.34 -4.15 -16.85
CA ILE A 215 3.03 -3.43 -18.07
C ILE A 215 1.83 -2.54 -17.79
N LEU A 216 2.02 -1.23 -17.87
CA LEU A 216 0.96 -0.23 -17.73
C LEU A 216 0.56 0.26 -19.10
N VAL A 217 -0.73 0.23 -19.38
CA VAL A 217 -1.33 0.64 -20.66
C VAL A 217 -2.54 1.54 -20.42
N ASP A 218 -2.94 2.31 -21.43
CA ASP A 218 -3.97 3.33 -21.28
C ASP A 218 -5.40 2.75 -21.28
N THR A 219 -5.63 1.58 -21.94
CA THR A 219 -6.97 1.03 -22.11
C THR A 219 -7.07 -0.45 -21.72
N VAL A 220 -8.29 -0.90 -21.39
CA VAL A 220 -8.59 -2.31 -21.14
C VAL A 220 -8.30 -3.17 -22.38
N LYS A 221 -8.58 -2.66 -23.58
CA LYS A 221 -8.28 -3.35 -24.84
C LYS A 221 -6.78 -3.61 -24.96
N ASP A 222 -5.95 -2.64 -24.61
CA ASP A 222 -4.50 -2.77 -24.67
C ASP A 222 -3.97 -3.74 -23.59
N CYS A 223 -4.66 -3.88 -22.45
CA CYS A 223 -4.33 -4.93 -21.46
C CYS A 223 -4.43 -6.34 -22.05
N TYR A 224 -5.52 -6.63 -22.76
CA TYR A 224 -5.71 -7.95 -23.41
C TYR A 224 -4.77 -8.13 -24.61
N ALA A 225 -4.51 -7.06 -25.37
CA ALA A 225 -3.55 -7.09 -26.47
C ALA A 225 -2.12 -7.38 -25.95
N ALA A 226 -1.69 -6.69 -24.89
CA ALA A 226 -0.40 -6.91 -24.24
C ALA A 226 -0.30 -8.35 -23.69
N LEU A 227 -1.37 -8.91 -23.10
CA LEU A 227 -1.39 -10.30 -22.67
C LEU A 227 -1.14 -11.26 -23.84
N GLY A 228 -1.77 -11.01 -25.00
CA GLY A 228 -1.55 -11.81 -26.21
C GLY A 228 -0.09 -11.81 -26.63
N VAL A 229 0.52 -10.63 -26.76
CA VAL A 229 1.97 -10.48 -27.08
C VAL A 229 2.85 -11.23 -26.09
N ILE A 230 2.58 -11.11 -24.79
CA ILE A 230 3.38 -11.77 -23.75
C ILE A 230 3.22 -13.30 -23.80
N HIS A 231 2.03 -13.82 -24.09
CA HIS A 231 1.82 -15.26 -24.22
C HIS A 231 2.39 -15.85 -25.51
N GLU A 232 2.63 -15.03 -26.53
CA GLU A 232 3.37 -15.39 -27.72
C GLU A 232 4.88 -15.49 -27.45
N MET A 233 5.42 -14.53 -26.64
CA MET A 233 6.83 -14.52 -26.24
C MET A 233 7.19 -15.64 -25.25
N TYR A 234 6.31 -15.94 -24.31
CA TYR A 234 6.59 -16.84 -23.19
C TYR A 234 5.43 -17.80 -22.92
N LYS A 235 5.76 -19.05 -22.60
CA LYS A 235 4.75 -20.06 -22.34
C LYS A 235 4.09 -19.86 -20.95
N PRO A 236 2.75 -19.67 -20.87
CA PRO A 236 2.06 -19.51 -19.59
C PRO A 236 2.00 -20.84 -18.81
N ILE A 237 2.13 -20.73 -17.48
CA ILE A 237 1.94 -21.85 -16.56
C ILE A 237 0.44 -22.08 -16.38
N PRO A 238 -0.10 -23.29 -16.66
CA PRO A 238 -1.51 -23.59 -16.49
C PRO A 238 -2.01 -23.29 -15.06
N GLY A 239 -3.23 -22.76 -14.95
CA GLY A 239 -3.86 -22.42 -13.67
C GLY A 239 -3.27 -21.20 -12.92
N ARG A 240 -2.30 -20.50 -13.53
CA ARG A 240 -1.67 -19.31 -12.94
C ARG A 240 -2.14 -17.99 -13.55
N PHE A 241 -3.09 -18.03 -14.47
CA PHE A 241 -3.73 -16.84 -15.03
C PHE A 241 -4.89 -16.38 -14.14
N LYS A 242 -5.00 -15.05 -13.96
CA LYS A 242 -6.11 -14.41 -13.24
C LYS A 242 -6.54 -13.16 -13.97
N ASP A 243 -7.81 -13.12 -14.31
CA ASP A 243 -8.46 -11.98 -14.94
C ASP A 243 -9.27 -11.19 -13.91
N TYR A 244 -8.64 -10.12 -13.39
CA TYR A 244 -9.30 -9.18 -12.49
C TYR A 244 -9.91 -7.98 -13.22
N ILE A 245 -9.93 -7.98 -14.56
CA ILE A 245 -10.71 -7.03 -15.36
C ILE A 245 -12.13 -7.54 -15.49
N ALA A 246 -12.30 -8.80 -15.93
CA ALA A 246 -13.61 -9.45 -16.03
C ALA A 246 -14.24 -9.69 -14.64
N MET A 247 -13.44 -10.01 -13.63
CA MET A 247 -13.88 -10.22 -12.24
C MET A 247 -13.05 -9.35 -11.28
N PRO A 248 -13.40 -8.04 -11.12
CA PRO A 248 -12.69 -7.13 -10.24
C PRO A 248 -12.69 -7.59 -8.79
N LYS A 249 -11.64 -7.24 -8.05
CA LYS A 249 -11.63 -7.47 -6.60
C LYS A 249 -12.63 -6.55 -5.89
N PRO A 250 -13.03 -6.86 -4.64
CA PRO A 250 -13.97 -6.02 -3.87
C PRO A 250 -13.53 -4.55 -3.71
N ASN A 251 -12.23 -4.27 -3.80
CA ASN A 251 -11.66 -2.92 -3.78
C ASN A 251 -11.52 -2.30 -5.18
N MET A 252 -12.26 -2.78 -6.19
CA MET A 252 -12.25 -2.31 -7.58
C MET A 252 -10.91 -2.46 -8.31
N TYR A 253 -9.94 -3.21 -7.75
CA TYR A 253 -8.67 -3.49 -8.43
C TYR A 253 -8.92 -4.31 -9.70
N GLN A 254 -8.41 -3.81 -10.82
CA GLN A 254 -8.47 -4.43 -12.13
C GLN A 254 -7.06 -4.64 -12.69
N SER A 255 -6.76 -5.83 -13.16
CA SER A 255 -5.50 -6.17 -13.82
C SER A 255 -5.56 -7.59 -14.38
N LEU A 256 -4.69 -7.92 -15.33
CA LEU A 256 -4.40 -9.28 -15.75
C LEU A 256 -3.13 -9.76 -15.07
N HIS A 257 -3.15 -10.96 -14.50
CA HIS A 257 -1.97 -11.59 -13.92
C HIS A 257 -1.71 -12.92 -14.59
N THR A 258 -0.50 -13.12 -15.08
CA THR A 258 -0.05 -14.39 -15.65
C THR A 258 1.31 -14.76 -15.06
N THR A 259 1.61 -16.04 -15.00
CA THR A 259 2.92 -16.57 -14.62
C THR A 259 3.47 -17.33 -15.80
N LEU A 260 4.69 -17.04 -16.17
CA LEU A 260 5.32 -17.47 -17.41
C LEU A 260 6.59 -18.27 -17.11
N ILE A 261 6.97 -19.12 -18.05
CA ILE A 261 8.27 -19.78 -18.10
C ILE A 261 9.13 -18.96 -19.05
N GLY A 262 10.25 -18.44 -18.54
CA GLY A 262 11.24 -17.69 -19.31
C GLY A 262 12.64 -18.25 -19.12
#